data_66564394ed553f4a1e72cffef07fdb61
#
_entry.id   66564394ed553f4a1e72cffef07fdb61
#
_cell.length_a   1.000
_cell.length_b   1.000
_cell.length_c   1.000
_cell.angle_alpha   90.00
_cell.angle_beta   90.00
_cell.angle_gamma   90.00
#
_symmetry.space_group_name_H-M   'P 1'
#
loop_
_entity.id
_entity.type
_entity.pdbx_description
1 polymer ?
#
loop_
_entity_poly.entity_id
_entity_poly.type
_entity_poly.pdbx_seq_one_letter_code
_entity_poly.pdbx_strand_id
1 'polypeptide(L)'
;MKILCLCQEDNHRKMLPAYVRAFRGRGVTFSCVDWSPPFDASLEELLKRSPERPDCILHFDSDFPLLPQGLVESEIPNLHFDVDTYAYTRRRMRWASLFDHVSVCHPRYDETFRQGGHPGAFLLAHAVRRDFFEKPELQREFEIGWVGQVDGAIYGRRQKWLPKLAARFHMNDWKGSYSLEEVAEIYRRSCVVVNIGRDDFPRDANMRVFEALASGALLITSLPSELTDLGFKDGVHFAGYRAENEIPILVARYLKDEPARACIANAGREKCLEEHTYDRRVDQFLDHLREFGNQKLAPARRWSKSRVGLMYVDFFAAHGVPSCAQAQFRRFAGRGFSETMQGATLLAKAWMKELSLRRGNSG
;
A
#
# COMPACT_ATOMS: atom_id res chain seq x y z
N MET A 1 10.79 5.01 -21.64
CA MET A 1 9.43 5.21 -21.07
C MET A 1 9.49 6.34 -20.06
N LYS A 2 8.47 7.20 -20.07
CA LYS A 2 8.33 8.37 -19.19
C LYS A 2 7.06 8.21 -18.37
N ILE A 3 7.17 8.24 -17.04
CA ILE A 3 6.03 8.11 -16.12
C ILE A 3 5.85 9.43 -15.37
N LEU A 4 4.64 9.96 -15.37
CA LEU A 4 4.23 11.08 -14.53
C LEU A 4 3.43 10.54 -13.34
N CYS A 5 3.98 10.65 -12.14
CA CYS A 5 3.31 10.26 -10.91
C CYS A 5 2.51 11.44 -10.35
N LEU A 6 1.22 11.22 -10.10
CA LEU A 6 0.29 12.19 -9.50
C LEU A 6 0.45 12.23 -7.97
N CYS A 7 1.68 12.31 -7.48
CA CYS A 7 2.02 12.40 -6.08
C CYS A 7 3.33 13.18 -5.95
N GLN A 8 3.49 13.97 -4.91
CA GLN A 8 4.79 14.55 -4.57
C GLN A 8 5.71 13.46 -4.02
N GLU A 9 7.00 13.51 -4.31
CA GLU A 9 7.96 12.47 -3.93
C GLU A 9 8.00 12.23 -2.41
N ASP A 10 7.81 13.28 -1.62
CA ASP A 10 7.84 13.22 -0.15
C ASP A 10 6.54 12.72 0.51
N ASN A 11 5.43 12.65 -0.24
CA ASN A 11 4.12 12.33 0.34
C ASN A 11 3.91 10.85 0.68
N HIS A 12 4.70 9.95 0.10
CA HIS A 12 4.66 8.53 0.46
C HIS A 12 6.06 8.01 0.78
N ARG A 13 6.65 8.50 1.87
CA ARG A 13 8.04 8.30 2.27
C ARG A 13 8.49 6.83 2.35
N LYS A 14 7.57 5.88 2.51
CA LYS A 14 7.91 4.46 2.70
C LYS A 14 8.11 3.70 1.40
N MET A 15 7.24 3.90 0.41
CA MET A 15 7.21 3.07 -0.81
C MET A 15 7.64 3.84 -2.05
N LEU A 16 7.14 5.06 -2.24
CA LEU A 16 7.35 5.81 -3.48
C LEU A 16 8.85 6.04 -3.79
N PRO A 17 9.71 6.45 -2.84
CA PRO A 17 11.14 6.61 -3.14
C PRO A 17 11.83 5.32 -3.60
N ALA A 18 11.40 4.17 -3.08
CA ALA A 18 11.92 2.87 -3.52
C ALA A 18 11.49 2.52 -4.95
N TYR A 19 10.23 2.79 -5.30
CA TYR A 19 9.75 2.64 -6.68
C TYR A 19 10.45 3.60 -7.64
N VAL A 20 10.58 4.89 -7.28
CA VAL A 20 11.30 5.90 -8.08
C VAL A 20 12.72 5.42 -8.39
N ARG A 21 13.45 4.95 -7.38
CA ARG A 21 14.80 4.41 -7.55
C ARG A 21 14.80 3.19 -8.48
N ALA A 22 13.91 2.24 -8.29
CA ALA A 22 13.83 1.05 -9.11
C ALA A 22 13.44 1.35 -10.57
N PHE A 23 12.52 2.28 -10.82
CA PHE A 23 12.18 2.76 -12.16
C PHE A 23 13.37 3.43 -12.85
N ARG A 24 14.05 4.35 -12.16
CA ARG A 24 15.25 5.03 -12.68
C ARG A 24 16.37 4.04 -12.99
N GLY A 25 16.56 3.02 -12.16
CA GLY A 25 17.52 1.93 -12.38
C GLY A 25 17.24 1.09 -13.65
N ARG A 26 16.03 1.18 -14.21
CA ARG A 26 15.62 0.54 -15.48
C ARG A 26 15.56 1.51 -16.67
N GLY A 27 16.13 2.69 -16.51
CA GLY A 27 16.16 3.70 -17.56
C GLY A 27 14.79 4.36 -17.81
N VAL A 28 13.87 4.28 -16.85
CA VAL A 28 12.58 4.98 -16.91
C VAL A 28 12.75 6.39 -16.38
N THR A 29 12.34 7.38 -17.16
CA THR A 29 12.19 8.76 -16.70
C THR A 29 10.96 8.82 -15.80
N PHE A 30 11.17 8.95 -14.50
CA PHE A 30 10.10 9.02 -13.50
C PHE A 30 10.06 10.41 -12.89
N SER A 31 8.94 11.09 -13.05
CA SER A 31 8.69 12.43 -12.53
C SER A 31 7.49 12.42 -11.59
N CYS A 32 7.63 13.04 -10.43
CA CYS A 32 6.51 13.37 -9.55
C CYS A 32 6.00 14.78 -9.85
N VAL A 33 4.71 15.01 -9.61
CA VAL A 33 4.15 16.34 -9.78
C VAL A 33 4.63 17.29 -8.68
N ASP A 34 4.94 18.52 -9.07
CA ASP A 34 5.06 19.67 -8.14
C ASP A 34 3.73 20.42 -8.18
N TRP A 35 2.85 20.13 -7.23
CA TRP A 35 1.50 20.65 -7.20
C TRP A 35 1.07 21.06 -5.80
N SER A 36 0.41 22.19 -5.72
CA SER A 36 -0.25 22.71 -4.50
C SER A 36 -1.75 22.79 -4.72
N PRO A 37 -2.58 22.83 -3.66
CA PRO A 37 -4.02 22.99 -3.83
C PRO A 37 -4.41 24.14 -4.78
N PRO A 38 -5.52 24.03 -5.52
CA PRO A 38 -6.55 22.98 -5.40
C PRO A 38 -6.15 21.65 -6.07
N PHE A 39 -6.60 20.52 -5.48
CA PHE A 39 -6.27 19.16 -5.95
C PHE A 39 -7.18 18.65 -7.08
N ASP A 40 -8.13 19.45 -7.56
CA ASP A 40 -9.05 19.14 -8.65
C ASP A 40 -8.63 19.79 -9.98
N ALA A 41 -7.32 19.94 -10.19
CA ALA A 41 -6.74 20.43 -11.43
C ALA A 41 -7.22 19.65 -12.65
N SER A 42 -7.15 20.26 -13.84
CA SER A 42 -7.31 19.50 -15.08
C SER A 42 -6.02 18.74 -15.42
N LEU A 43 -6.18 17.60 -16.09
CA LEU A 43 -5.04 16.85 -16.59
C LEU A 43 -4.20 17.69 -17.58
N GLU A 44 -4.87 18.51 -18.38
CA GLU A 44 -4.20 19.41 -19.34
C GLU A 44 -3.26 20.40 -18.62
N GLU A 45 -3.70 20.98 -17.50
CA GLU A 45 -2.86 21.88 -16.69
C GLU A 45 -1.63 21.16 -16.11
N LEU A 46 -1.79 19.93 -15.64
CA LEU A 46 -0.69 19.12 -15.15
C LEU A 46 0.30 18.76 -16.27
N LEU A 47 -0.21 18.39 -17.44
CA LEU A 47 0.63 18.06 -18.60
C LEU A 47 1.39 19.28 -19.14
N LYS A 48 0.84 20.48 -19.08
CA LYS A 48 1.54 21.73 -19.45
C LYS A 48 2.73 22.03 -18.52
N ARG A 49 2.68 21.58 -17.28
CA ARG A 49 3.79 21.76 -16.31
C ARG A 49 4.79 20.61 -16.34
N SER A 50 4.44 19.49 -16.95
CA SER A 50 5.36 18.39 -17.11
C SER A 50 6.46 18.77 -18.12
N PRO A 51 7.75 18.53 -17.82
CA PRO A 51 8.85 18.88 -18.73
C PRO A 51 8.76 18.15 -20.07
N GLU A 52 8.11 16.97 -20.08
CA GLU A 52 7.92 16.14 -21.26
C GLU A 52 6.55 15.45 -21.20
N ARG A 53 5.99 15.11 -22.37
CA ARG A 53 4.76 14.31 -22.43
C ARG A 53 5.03 12.91 -21.89
N PRO A 54 4.29 12.45 -20.85
CA PRO A 54 4.47 11.10 -20.31
C PRO A 54 3.87 10.04 -21.23
N ASP A 55 4.46 8.85 -21.18
CA ASP A 55 3.93 7.64 -21.81
C ASP A 55 2.87 6.96 -20.91
N CYS A 56 2.91 7.22 -19.60
CA CYS A 56 1.97 6.69 -18.61
C CYS A 56 1.78 7.69 -17.46
N ILE A 57 0.55 7.78 -16.95
CA ILE A 57 0.19 8.55 -15.76
C ILE A 57 -0.02 7.55 -14.62
N LEU A 58 0.70 7.71 -13.51
CA LEU A 58 0.58 6.89 -12.31
C LEU A 58 -0.08 7.68 -11.19
N HIS A 59 -1.25 7.27 -10.76
CA HIS A 59 -1.87 7.76 -9.53
C HIS A 59 -1.47 6.83 -8.37
N PHE A 60 -0.68 7.34 -7.44
CA PHE A 60 -0.22 6.57 -6.29
C PHE A 60 -1.15 6.82 -5.09
N ASP A 61 -1.66 5.75 -4.48
CA ASP A 61 -2.50 5.82 -3.27
C ASP A 61 -1.66 6.38 -2.11
N SER A 62 -1.97 7.60 -1.71
CA SER A 62 -1.22 8.37 -0.72
C SER A 62 -2.13 9.41 -0.06
N ASP A 63 -1.61 10.08 0.96
CA ASP A 63 -2.30 11.21 1.61
C ASP A 63 -2.37 12.47 0.73
N PHE A 64 -1.82 12.42 -0.49
CA PHE A 64 -1.86 13.50 -1.48
C PHE A 64 -3.05 13.30 -2.43
N PRO A 65 -4.19 14.00 -2.23
CA PRO A 65 -5.46 13.68 -2.89
C PRO A 65 -5.59 14.33 -4.28
N LEU A 66 -4.56 14.28 -5.11
CA LEU A 66 -4.59 14.83 -6.46
C LEU A 66 -5.28 13.88 -7.43
N LEU A 67 -6.47 14.23 -7.88
CA LEU A 67 -7.22 13.49 -8.90
C LEU A 67 -7.63 14.44 -10.03
N PRO A 68 -6.88 14.49 -11.15
CA PRO A 68 -7.13 15.48 -12.20
C PRO A 68 -8.35 15.12 -13.03
N GLN A 69 -9.05 16.16 -13.45
CA GLN A 69 -10.16 16.03 -14.43
C GLN A 69 -9.61 15.71 -15.81
N GLY A 70 -10.40 14.99 -16.60
CA GLY A 70 -10.00 14.55 -17.92
C GLY A 70 -9.16 13.28 -17.92
N LEU A 71 -8.97 12.65 -16.75
CA LEU A 71 -8.20 11.40 -16.63
C LEU A 71 -8.90 10.26 -17.36
N VAL A 72 -10.22 10.14 -17.22
CA VAL A 72 -11.04 9.10 -17.86
C VAL A 72 -10.99 9.20 -19.39
N GLU A 73 -10.96 10.42 -19.91
CA GLU A 73 -10.93 10.71 -21.36
C GLU A 73 -9.50 10.71 -21.94
N SER A 74 -8.48 10.58 -21.09
CA SER A 74 -7.08 10.65 -21.50
C SER A 74 -6.70 9.60 -22.53
N GLU A 75 -5.96 10.04 -23.56
CA GLU A 75 -5.30 9.12 -24.50
C GLU A 75 -3.98 8.56 -23.94
N ILE A 76 -3.44 9.16 -22.88
CA ILE A 76 -2.29 8.63 -22.17
C ILE A 76 -2.77 7.54 -21.23
N PRO A 77 -2.19 6.32 -21.29
CA PRO A 77 -2.51 5.24 -20.36
C PRO A 77 -2.36 5.72 -18.91
N ASN A 78 -3.31 5.35 -18.06
CA ASN A 78 -3.26 5.74 -16.66
C ASN A 78 -3.51 4.53 -15.76
N LEU A 79 -2.81 4.54 -14.63
CA LEU A 79 -2.79 3.44 -13.67
C LEU A 79 -2.99 3.97 -12.25
N HIS A 80 -3.85 3.31 -11.48
CA HIS A 80 -3.98 3.51 -10.04
C HIS A 80 -3.20 2.45 -9.28
N PHE A 81 -2.33 2.89 -8.39
CA PHE A 81 -1.60 2.03 -7.46
C PHE A 81 -2.35 2.02 -6.12
N ASP A 82 -3.10 0.96 -5.85
CA ASP A 82 -3.91 0.79 -4.65
C ASP A 82 -3.11 0.02 -3.57
N VAL A 83 -2.80 0.68 -2.44
CA VAL A 83 -1.94 0.11 -1.39
C VAL A 83 -2.75 -0.68 -0.36
N ASP A 84 -3.75 -0.05 0.24
CA ASP A 84 -4.55 -0.65 1.33
C ASP A 84 -5.87 -1.24 0.80
N THR A 85 -5.79 -2.09 -0.19
CA THR A 85 -6.92 -2.63 -0.96
C THR A 85 -8.02 -3.25 -0.08
N TYR A 86 -7.67 -3.87 1.04
CA TYR A 86 -8.61 -4.47 1.99
C TYR A 86 -9.46 -3.43 2.72
N ALA A 87 -8.91 -2.22 2.91
CA ALA A 87 -9.62 -1.16 3.60
C ALA A 87 -10.63 -0.48 2.66
N TYR A 88 -11.93 -0.57 2.97
CA TYR A 88 -13.00 0.01 2.15
C TYR A 88 -13.02 -0.48 0.69
N THR A 89 -12.75 -1.75 0.44
CA THR A 89 -12.61 -2.37 -0.90
C THR A 89 -13.66 -1.92 -1.91
N ARG A 90 -14.95 -1.91 -1.56
CA ARG A 90 -16.03 -1.47 -2.47
C ARG A 90 -15.88 -0.02 -2.93
N ARG A 91 -15.38 0.86 -2.08
CA ARG A 91 -15.14 2.27 -2.43
C ARG A 91 -13.92 2.39 -3.33
N ARG A 92 -12.83 1.70 -3.00
CA ARG A 92 -11.61 1.66 -3.79
C ARG A 92 -11.85 1.11 -5.20
N MET A 93 -12.63 0.05 -5.36
CA MET A 93 -13.06 -0.46 -6.65
C MET A 93 -13.81 0.58 -7.50
N ARG A 94 -14.65 1.42 -6.87
CA ARG A 94 -15.34 2.51 -7.59
C ARG A 94 -14.36 3.57 -8.07
N TRP A 95 -13.41 3.98 -7.23
CA TRP A 95 -12.37 4.94 -7.62
C TRP A 95 -11.46 4.37 -8.69
N ALA A 96 -11.02 3.13 -8.54
CA ALA A 96 -10.21 2.43 -9.53
C ALA A 96 -10.86 2.39 -10.92
N SER A 97 -12.21 2.40 -10.99
CA SER A 97 -12.93 2.45 -12.26
C SER A 97 -12.66 3.70 -13.10
N LEU A 98 -12.08 4.76 -12.53
CA LEU A 98 -11.64 5.96 -13.25
C LEU A 98 -10.34 5.75 -14.04
N PHE A 99 -9.62 4.66 -13.79
CA PHE A 99 -8.30 4.39 -14.37
C PHE A 99 -8.35 3.22 -15.36
N ASP A 100 -7.47 3.25 -16.36
CA ASP A 100 -7.35 2.16 -17.35
C ASP A 100 -6.81 0.89 -16.69
N HIS A 101 -5.86 1.03 -15.77
CA HIS A 101 -5.26 -0.09 -15.03
C HIS A 101 -5.29 0.18 -13.53
N VAL A 102 -5.32 -0.89 -12.75
CA VAL A 102 -5.16 -0.82 -11.28
C VAL A 102 -4.25 -1.92 -10.78
N SER A 103 -3.22 -1.56 -10.04
CA SER A 103 -2.43 -2.52 -9.29
C SER A 103 -2.90 -2.58 -7.85
N VAL A 104 -2.99 -3.78 -7.30
CA VAL A 104 -3.38 -4.06 -5.92
C VAL A 104 -2.25 -4.75 -5.19
N CYS A 105 -2.01 -4.38 -3.92
CA CYS A 105 -0.90 -4.94 -3.14
C CYS A 105 -1.22 -6.30 -2.51
N HIS A 106 -2.50 -6.63 -2.35
CA HIS A 106 -2.93 -7.84 -1.64
C HIS A 106 -3.37 -8.93 -2.60
N PRO A 107 -2.88 -10.18 -2.46
CA PRO A 107 -3.29 -11.32 -3.26
C PRO A 107 -4.81 -11.53 -3.23
N ARG A 108 -5.36 -12.03 -4.36
CA ARG A 108 -6.79 -12.25 -4.61
C ARG A 108 -7.65 -10.98 -4.77
N TYR A 109 -7.13 -9.79 -4.43
CA TYR A 109 -7.87 -8.56 -4.67
C TYR A 109 -7.86 -8.16 -6.14
N ASP A 110 -6.82 -8.52 -6.90
CA ASP A 110 -6.82 -8.38 -8.35
C ASP A 110 -7.97 -9.16 -9.00
N GLU A 111 -8.22 -10.39 -8.54
CA GLU A 111 -9.40 -11.18 -8.95
C GLU A 111 -10.71 -10.51 -8.49
N THR A 112 -10.77 -10.04 -7.24
CA THR A 112 -11.93 -9.30 -6.71
C THR A 112 -12.25 -8.07 -7.54
N PHE A 113 -11.24 -7.30 -7.97
CA PHE A 113 -11.42 -6.13 -8.81
C PHE A 113 -11.87 -6.52 -10.23
N ARG A 114 -11.30 -7.59 -10.82
CA ARG A 114 -11.75 -8.10 -12.13
C ARG A 114 -13.19 -8.60 -12.08
N GLN A 115 -13.58 -9.36 -11.08
CA GLN A 115 -14.97 -9.80 -10.86
C GLN A 115 -15.90 -8.62 -10.61
N GLY A 116 -15.42 -7.57 -9.97
CA GLY A 116 -16.13 -6.29 -9.79
C GLY A 116 -16.22 -5.41 -11.03
N GLY A 117 -15.71 -5.89 -12.19
CA GLY A 117 -15.84 -5.23 -13.49
C GLY A 117 -14.65 -4.37 -13.91
N HIS A 118 -13.47 -4.51 -13.27
CA HIS A 118 -12.26 -3.80 -13.68
C HIS A 118 -11.29 -4.74 -14.42
N PRO A 119 -11.32 -4.79 -15.77
CA PRO A 119 -10.52 -5.76 -16.54
C PRO A 119 -9.00 -5.53 -16.45
N GLY A 120 -8.56 -4.31 -16.17
CA GLY A 120 -7.15 -3.92 -16.05
C GLY A 120 -6.57 -4.10 -14.64
N ALA A 121 -7.19 -4.91 -13.77
CA ALA A 121 -6.67 -5.18 -12.43
C ALA A 121 -5.56 -6.26 -12.45
N PHE A 122 -4.46 -6.00 -11.71
CA PHE A 122 -3.36 -6.96 -11.56
C PHE A 122 -2.71 -6.86 -10.17
N LEU A 123 -2.05 -7.95 -9.75
CA LEU A 123 -1.34 -8.00 -8.48
C LEU A 123 0.04 -7.36 -8.59
N LEU A 124 0.34 -6.44 -7.69
CA LEU A 124 1.67 -5.89 -7.47
C LEU A 124 1.95 -5.88 -5.96
N ALA A 125 2.26 -7.05 -5.40
CA ALA A 125 2.40 -7.25 -3.96
C ALA A 125 3.46 -6.34 -3.33
N HIS A 126 3.39 -6.17 -2.01
CA HIS A 126 4.43 -5.46 -1.26
C HIS A 126 5.82 -6.02 -1.55
N ALA A 127 6.83 -5.23 -1.30
CA ALA A 127 8.21 -5.52 -1.63
C ALA A 127 9.18 -4.97 -0.59
N VAL A 128 10.44 -5.36 -0.71
CA VAL A 128 11.52 -4.93 0.16
C VAL A 128 12.63 -4.22 -0.62
N ARG A 129 13.30 -3.29 0.01
CA ARG A 129 14.51 -2.65 -0.49
C ARG A 129 15.70 -3.59 -0.29
N ARG A 130 16.24 -4.11 -1.39
CA ARG A 130 17.39 -5.03 -1.40
C ARG A 130 18.62 -4.43 -0.68
N ASP A 131 18.91 -3.15 -0.93
CA ASP A 131 20.08 -2.45 -0.39
C ASP A 131 20.09 -2.32 1.14
N PHE A 132 18.95 -2.47 1.80
CA PHE A 132 18.89 -2.49 3.27
C PHE A 132 19.28 -3.86 3.86
N PHE A 133 19.14 -4.92 3.10
CA PHE A 133 19.27 -6.30 3.58
C PHE A 133 20.45 -7.08 2.97
N GLU A 134 21.03 -6.62 1.87
CA GLU A 134 22.30 -7.13 1.32
C GLU A 134 23.50 -6.41 1.95
N LYS A 135 23.57 -6.41 3.27
CA LYS A 135 24.66 -5.85 4.08
C LYS A 135 25.30 -6.98 4.89
N PRO A 136 26.55 -6.82 5.38
CA PRO A 136 27.19 -7.80 6.23
C PRO A 136 26.29 -8.22 7.39
N GLU A 137 26.41 -9.48 7.79
CA GLU A 137 25.66 -9.99 8.94
C GLU A 137 25.96 -9.19 10.20
N LEU A 138 24.93 -8.98 11.01
CA LEU A 138 25.03 -8.36 12.33
C LEU A 138 24.89 -9.43 13.40
N GLN A 139 25.55 -9.22 14.52
CA GLN A 139 25.35 -10.06 15.71
C GLN A 139 23.87 -9.96 16.12
N ARG A 140 23.25 -11.12 16.40
CA ARG A 140 21.89 -11.18 16.94
C ARG A 140 21.88 -10.68 18.37
N GLU A 141 21.16 -9.62 18.62
CA GLU A 141 21.05 -8.95 19.92
C GLU A 141 19.69 -9.26 20.57
N PHE A 142 18.62 -9.19 19.77
CA PHE A 142 17.27 -9.40 20.26
C PHE A 142 16.82 -10.83 20.02
N GLU A 143 16.15 -11.42 21.01
CA GLU A 143 15.44 -12.69 20.83
C GLU A 143 14.24 -12.48 19.90
N ILE A 144 13.49 -11.36 20.07
CA ILE A 144 12.37 -10.95 19.22
C ILE A 144 12.57 -9.53 18.73
N GLY A 145 12.50 -9.34 17.41
CA GLY A 145 12.29 -8.05 16.77
C GLY A 145 10.81 -7.77 16.51
N TRP A 146 10.38 -6.56 16.80
CA TRP A 146 9.04 -6.10 16.45
C TRP A 146 9.03 -4.59 16.20
N VAL A 147 8.39 -4.18 15.10
CA VAL A 147 8.17 -2.77 14.78
C VAL A 147 6.77 -2.61 14.20
N GLY A 148 6.05 -1.63 14.67
CA GLY A 148 4.73 -1.31 14.13
C GLY A 148 3.91 -0.41 15.04
N GLN A 149 2.70 -0.10 14.59
CA GLN A 149 1.75 0.69 15.36
C GLN A 149 1.04 -0.18 16.40
N VAL A 150 0.89 0.31 17.61
CA VAL A 150 0.22 -0.36 18.74
C VAL A 150 -1.07 0.34 19.12
N ASP A 151 -1.10 1.66 18.99
CA ASP A 151 -2.23 2.47 19.40
C ASP A 151 -3.36 2.45 18.36
N GLY A 152 -4.60 2.31 18.86
CA GLY A 152 -5.81 2.29 18.05
C GLY A 152 -6.66 1.04 18.25
N ALA A 153 -7.95 1.16 17.97
CA ALA A 153 -8.95 0.11 18.22
C ALA A 153 -8.74 -1.17 17.40
N ILE A 154 -7.99 -1.08 16.28
CA ILE A 154 -7.71 -2.21 15.37
C ILE A 154 -6.44 -2.98 15.73
N TYR A 155 -5.82 -2.68 16.87
CA TYR A 155 -4.55 -3.28 17.32
C TYR A 155 -4.67 -3.97 18.69
N GLY A 156 -5.86 -4.40 19.07
CA GLY A 156 -6.12 -5.02 20.38
C GLY A 156 -5.26 -6.27 20.63
N ARG A 157 -4.99 -7.10 19.60
CA ARG A 157 -4.08 -8.25 19.71
C ARG A 157 -2.65 -7.83 20.01
N ARG A 158 -2.15 -6.77 19.38
CA ARG A 158 -0.80 -6.22 19.63
C ARG A 158 -0.71 -5.69 21.06
N GLN A 159 -1.67 -4.89 21.50
CA GLN A 159 -1.77 -4.34 22.86
C GLN A 159 -1.79 -5.45 23.93
N LYS A 160 -2.45 -6.57 23.64
CA LYS A 160 -2.55 -7.71 24.54
C LYS A 160 -1.26 -8.55 24.59
N TRP A 161 -0.61 -8.79 23.45
CA TRP A 161 0.45 -9.79 23.35
C TRP A 161 1.87 -9.23 23.42
N LEU A 162 2.14 -8.02 22.92
CA LEU A 162 3.48 -7.44 22.97
C LEU A 162 4.00 -7.27 24.41
N PRO A 163 3.24 -6.76 25.38
CA PRO A 163 3.72 -6.71 26.77
C PRO A 163 4.06 -8.08 27.35
N LYS A 164 3.31 -9.13 26.99
CA LYS A 164 3.56 -10.50 27.46
C LYS A 164 4.83 -11.10 26.85
N LEU A 165 5.09 -10.78 25.59
CA LEU A 165 6.32 -11.21 24.91
C LEU A 165 7.53 -10.47 25.50
N ALA A 166 7.44 -9.15 25.68
CA ALA A 166 8.50 -8.33 26.25
C ALA A 166 8.83 -8.71 27.72
N ALA A 167 7.85 -9.21 28.48
CA ALA A 167 8.10 -9.71 29.85
C ALA A 167 8.85 -11.05 29.88
N ARG A 168 8.92 -11.79 28.76
CA ARG A 168 9.50 -13.12 28.69
C ARG A 168 10.76 -13.22 27.83
N PHE A 169 10.89 -12.35 26.84
CA PHE A 169 11.96 -12.40 25.85
C PHE A 169 12.62 -11.04 25.72
N HIS A 170 13.91 -11.02 25.38
CA HIS A 170 14.63 -9.79 25.09
C HIS A 170 14.19 -9.24 23.74
N MET A 171 13.54 -8.06 23.76
CA MET A 171 13.01 -7.38 22.56
C MET A 171 13.66 -6.01 22.40
N ASN A 172 13.63 -5.48 21.16
CA ASN A 172 13.83 -4.05 20.94
C ASN A 172 12.72 -3.25 21.64
N ASP A 173 12.87 -1.93 21.72
CA ASP A 173 11.77 -1.07 22.19
C ASP A 173 10.58 -1.14 21.20
N TRP A 174 9.63 -2.01 21.51
CA TRP A 174 8.46 -2.26 20.67
C TRP A 174 7.44 -1.09 20.63
N LYS A 175 7.63 -0.04 21.45
CA LYS A 175 6.84 1.20 21.43
C LYS A 175 7.53 2.31 20.63
N GLY A 176 8.77 2.11 20.25
CA GLY A 176 9.57 3.07 19.51
C GLY A 176 9.04 3.35 18.10
N SER A 177 9.37 4.53 17.61
CA SER A 177 9.16 4.92 16.21
C SER A 177 10.50 4.91 15.49
N TYR A 178 10.57 4.27 14.33
CA TYR A 178 11.80 3.96 13.63
C TYR A 178 11.74 4.38 12.16
N SER A 179 12.86 4.84 11.64
CA SER A 179 13.09 4.99 10.19
C SER A 179 13.13 3.61 9.51
N LEU A 180 13.04 3.58 8.19
CA LEU A 180 13.13 2.32 7.44
C LEU A 180 14.49 1.63 7.62
N GLU A 181 15.56 2.40 7.73
CA GLU A 181 16.91 1.92 8.00
C GLU A 181 17.00 1.26 9.38
N GLU A 182 16.47 1.91 10.41
CA GLU A 182 16.44 1.37 11.77
C GLU A 182 15.58 0.10 11.87
N VAL A 183 14.45 0.05 11.15
CA VAL A 183 13.63 -1.17 11.06
C VAL A 183 14.44 -2.33 10.48
N ALA A 184 15.15 -2.08 9.37
CA ALA A 184 16.01 -3.10 8.76
C ALA A 184 17.12 -3.57 9.71
N GLU A 185 17.73 -2.65 10.46
CA GLU A 185 18.77 -2.97 11.42
C GLU A 185 18.22 -3.78 12.61
N ILE A 186 17.09 -3.38 13.20
CA ILE A 186 16.42 -4.12 14.27
C ILE A 186 16.16 -5.56 13.84
N TYR A 187 15.56 -5.75 12.65
CA TYR A 187 15.25 -7.09 12.17
C TYR A 187 16.49 -7.92 11.89
N ARG A 188 17.55 -7.32 11.36
CA ARG A 188 18.84 -7.99 11.13
C ARG A 188 19.58 -8.34 12.44
N ARG A 189 19.28 -7.65 13.56
CA ARG A 189 19.78 -7.95 14.92
C ARG A 189 18.87 -8.89 15.71
N SER A 190 17.78 -9.37 15.13
CA SER A 190 16.80 -10.21 15.82
C SER A 190 16.96 -11.68 15.42
N CYS A 191 16.84 -12.61 16.37
CA CYS A 191 16.75 -14.04 16.09
C CYS A 191 15.44 -14.38 15.38
N VAL A 192 14.34 -13.82 15.88
CA VAL A 192 12.99 -14.01 15.39
C VAL A 192 12.33 -12.65 15.19
N VAL A 193 11.53 -12.50 14.17
CA VAL A 193 10.59 -11.36 14.02
C VAL A 193 9.17 -11.87 14.10
N VAL A 194 8.40 -11.31 15.03
CA VAL A 194 6.98 -11.67 15.19
C VAL A 194 6.10 -10.68 14.47
N ASN A 195 5.24 -11.16 13.57
CA ASN A 195 4.20 -10.36 12.94
C ASN A 195 2.85 -10.65 13.58
N ILE A 196 2.24 -9.65 14.23
CA ILE A 196 0.86 -9.67 14.68
C ILE A 196 0.09 -8.72 13.79
N GLY A 197 -0.75 -9.26 12.91
CA GLY A 197 -1.56 -8.49 11.97
C GLY A 197 -2.58 -7.58 12.67
N ARG A 198 -3.25 -6.74 11.91
CA ARG A 198 -4.39 -5.94 12.40
C ARG A 198 -5.56 -6.84 12.74
N ASP A 199 -6.43 -6.43 13.66
CA ASP A 199 -7.57 -7.24 14.09
C ASP A 199 -8.61 -7.42 12.97
N ASP A 200 -8.76 -6.40 12.13
CA ASP A 200 -9.66 -6.41 10.97
C ASP A 200 -9.07 -7.09 9.73
N PHE A 201 -7.73 -7.28 9.67
CA PHE A 201 -7.06 -7.95 8.57
C PHE A 201 -5.83 -8.74 9.07
N PRO A 202 -6.04 -9.88 9.77
CA PRO A 202 -4.96 -10.63 10.43
C PRO A 202 -4.00 -11.35 9.47
N ARG A 203 -4.44 -11.65 8.23
CA ARG A 203 -3.68 -12.42 7.24
C ARG A 203 -2.69 -11.59 6.43
N ASP A 204 -2.60 -10.31 6.68
CA ASP A 204 -1.88 -9.28 5.96
C ASP A 204 -0.38 -9.61 5.76
N ALA A 205 0.05 -9.73 4.50
CA ALA A 205 1.45 -9.75 4.11
C ALA A 205 1.94 -8.34 3.76
N ASN A 206 1.96 -7.45 4.75
CA ASN A 206 2.41 -6.07 4.61
C ASN A 206 3.95 -5.96 4.45
N MET A 207 4.45 -4.74 4.26
CA MET A 207 5.88 -4.46 4.07
C MET A 207 6.77 -5.12 5.14
N ARG A 208 6.39 -5.03 6.43
CA ARG A 208 7.18 -5.60 7.54
C ARG A 208 7.39 -7.10 7.43
N VAL A 209 6.46 -7.82 6.85
CA VAL A 209 6.57 -9.25 6.61
C VAL A 209 7.71 -9.55 5.64
N PHE A 210 7.82 -8.79 4.55
CA PHE A 210 8.92 -8.92 3.58
C PHE A 210 10.25 -8.41 4.15
N GLU A 211 10.23 -7.34 4.95
CA GLU A 211 11.40 -6.83 5.65
C GLU A 211 11.95 -7.87 6.66
N ALA A 212 11.06 -8.54 7.38
CA ALA A 212 11.42 -9.62 8.29
C ALA A 212 12.05 -10.81 7.54
N LEU A 213 11.42 -11.28 6.46
CA LEU A 213 11.97 -12.35 5.62
C LEU A 213 13.35 -11.97 5.07
N ALA A 214 13.49 -10.76 4.48
CA ALA A 214 14.75 -10.32 3.89
C ALA A 214 15.87 -10.14 4.91
N SER A 215 15.56 -9.92 6.19
CA SER A 215 16.55 -9.69 7.25
C SER A 215 17.34 -10.93 7.65
N GLY A 216 16.88 -12.12 7.26
CA GLY A 216 17.44 -13.39 7.73
C GLY A 216 17.07 -13.73 9.19
N ALA A 217 16.17 -12.99 9.83
CA ALA A 217 15.50 -13.43 11.04
C ALA A 217 14.38 -14.42 10.69
N LEU A 218 14.06 -15.34 11.59
CA LEU A 218 12.90 -16.20 11.38
C LEU A 218 11.61 -15.40 11.55
N LEU A 219 10.81 -15.29 10.50
CA LEU A 219 9.48 -14.71 10.59
C LEU A 219 8.51 -15.69 11.26
N ILE A 220 7.83 -15.23 12.33
CA ILE A 220 6.66 -15.91 12.92
C ILE A 220 5.43 -15.05 12.63
N THR A 221 4.45 -15.59 11.90
CA THR A 221 3.25 -14.85 11.47
C THR A 221 1.98 -15.70 11.53
N SER A 222 0.83 -15.05 11.45
CA SER A 222 -0.48 -15.73 11.54
C SER A 222 -0.78 -16.62 10.34
N LEU A 223 -1.55 -17.69 10.57
CA LEU A 223 -2.19 -18.51 9.55
C LEU A 223 -3.74 -18.38 9.66
N PRO A 224 -4.45 -18.29 8.54
CA PRO A 224 -3.93 -18.20 7.16
C PRO A 224 -3.18 -16.89 6.92
N SER A 225 -2.20 -16.92 6.01
CA SER A 225 -1.40 -15.74 5.63
C SER A 225 -1.45 -15.55 4.11
N GLU A 226 -1.47 -14.30 3.66
CA GLU A 226 -1.31 -13.96 2.24
C GLU A 226 0.06 -14.41 1.67
N LEU A 227 1.05 -14.67 2.53
CA LEU A 227 2.32 -15.28 2.11
C LEU A 227 2.12 -16.59 1.38
N THR A 228 1.12 -17.40 1.76
CA THR A 228 0.84 -18.66 1.09
C THR A 228 0.31 -18.46 -0.34
N ASP A 229 -0.45 -17.40 -0.56
CA ASP A 229 -0.92 -17.00 -1.90
C ASP A 229 0.23 -16.49 -2.80
N LEU A 230 1.35 -16.06 -2.18
CA LEU A 230 2.59 -15.63 -2.83
C LEU A 230 3.64 -16.74 -2.94
N GLY A 231 3.25 -17.99 -2.68
CA GLY A 231 4.11 -19.16 -2.83
C GLY A 231 5.09 -19.41 -1.68
N PHE A 232 5.01 -18.67 -0.56
CA PHE A 232 5.72 -19.03 0.64
C PHE A 232 5.03 -20.18 1.36
N LYS A 233 5.81 -21.03 2.06
CA LYS A 233 5.31 -22.23 2.74
C LYS A 233 5.67 -22.19 4.21
N ASP A 234 4.68 -22.46 5.08
CA ASP A 234 4.87 -22.65 6.51
C ASP A 234 5.83 -23.81 6.79
N GLY A 235 6.70 -23.64 7.75
CA GLY A 235 7.76 -24.59 8.10
C GLY A 235 8.94 -24.64 7.12
N VAL A 236 8.87 -23.92 5.99
CA VAL A 236 9.95 -23.85 4.99
C VAL A 236 10.52 -22.45 4.86
N HIS A 237 9.67 -21.41 4.79
CA HIS A 237 10.08 -20.03 4.58
C HIS A 237 9.73 -19.11 5.75
N PHE A 238 8.83 -19.53 6.61
CA PHE A 238 8.40 -18.84 7.84
C PHE A 238 7.78 -19.86 8.80
N ALA A 239 7.52 -19.48 10.04
CA ALA A 239 6.78 -20.29 11.00
C ALA A 239 5.40 -19.68 11.27
N GLY A 240 4.36 -20.47 11.04
CA GLY A 240 2.97 -20.04 11.20
C GLY A 240 2.40 -20.32 12.58
N TYR A 241 1.60 -19.39 13.12
CA TYR A 241 0.73 -19.64 14.28
C TYR A 241 -0.74 -19.50 13.90
N ARG A 242 -1.62 -20.28 14.56
CA ARG A 242 -3.09 -20.19 14.36
C ARG A 242 -3.78 -19.38 15.45
N ALA A 243 -3.18 -19.36 16.64
CA ALA A 243 -3.62 -18.56 17.76
C ALA A 243 -2.43 -17.90 18.44
N GLU A 244 -2.61 -16.67 18.91
CA GLU A 244 -1.52 -15.85 19.47
C GLU A 244 -0.85 -16.44 20.71
N ASN A 245 -1.52 -17.36 21.43
CA ASN A 245 -0.90 -18.10 22.55
C ASN A 245 0.15 -19.11 22.11
N GLU A 246 0.23 -19.45 20.83
CA GLU A 246 1.29 -20.28 20.25
C GLU A 246 2.59 -19.48 20.03
N ILE A 247 2.52 -18.15 19.89
CA ILE A 247 3.69 -17.30 19.62
C ILE A 247 4.82 -17.55 20.63
N PRO A 248 4.62 -17.44 21.97
CA PRO A 248 5.70 -17.65 22.91
C PRO A 248 6.26 -19.09 22.90
N ILE A 249 5.47 -20.07 22.47
CA ILE A 249 5.89 -21.47 22.34
C ILE A 249 6.82 -21.60 21.11
N LEU A 250 6.41 -21.06 19.97
CA LEU A 250 7.21 -21.08 18.74
C LEU A 250 8.53 -20.31 18.92
N VAL A 251 8.48 -19.11 19.54
CA VAL A 251 9.69 -18.34 19.84
C VAL A 251 10.65 -19.18 20.70
N ALA A 252 10.19 -19.72 21.84
CA ALA A 252 11.03 -20.53 22.72
C ALA A 252 11.60 -21.77 22.02
N ARG A 253 10.83 -22.42 21.15
CA ARG A 253 11.29 -23.55 20.33
C ARG A 253 12.45 -23.15 19.43
N TYR A 254 12.26 -22.11 18.61
CA TYR A 254 13.23 -21.71 17.61
C TYR A 254 14.44 -20.95 18.19
N LEU A 255 14.35 -20.39 19.39
CA LEU A 255 15.53 -19.90 20.12
C LEU A 255 16.44 -21.04 20.58
N LYS A 256 15.87 -22.21 20.91
CA LYS A 256 16.63 -23.40 21.29
C LYS A 256 17.19 -24.19 20.11
N ASP A 257 16.42 -24.24 19.01
CA ASP A 257 16.77 -24.96 17.78
C ASP A 257 17.28 -23.98 16.71
N GLU A 258 18.53 -23.55 16.89
CA GLU A 258 19.19 -22.63 15.98
C GLU A 258 19.34 -23.17 14.55
N PRO A 259 19.71 -24.46 14.32
CA PRO A 259 19.80 -25.01 12.98
C PRO A 259 18.47 -24.96 12.23
N ALA A 260 17.37 -25.37 12.86
CA ALA A 260 16.05 -25.31 12.25
C ALA A 260 15.61 -23.84 11.99
N ARG A 261 15.87 -22.93 12.94
CA ARG A 261 15.63 -21.50 12.78
C ARG A 261 16.36 -20.93 11.57
N ALA A 262 17.66 -21.19 11.48
CA ALA A 262 18.51 -20.68 10.38
C ALA A 262 18.08 -21.26 9.03
N CYS A 263 17.75 -22.52 8.96
CA CYS A 263 17.28 -23.17 7.72
C CYS A 263 16.04 -22.49 7.17
N ILE A 264 15.01 -22.29 7.99
CA ILE A 264 13.74 -21.65 7.57
C ILE A 264 13.96 -20.17 7.24
N ALA A 265 14.74 -19.45 8.06
CA ALA A 265 15.02 -18.03 7.85
C ALA A 265 15.79 -17.79 6.55
N ASN A 266 16.79 -18.60 6.24
CA ASN A 266 17.58 -18.50 5.01
C ASN A 266 16.72 -18.77 3.77
N ALA A 267 15.91 -19.84 3.77
CA ALA A 267 14.99 -20.15 2.66
C ALA A 267 13.97 -19.02 2.44
N GLY A 268 13.44 -18.44 3.53
CA GLY A 268 12.53 -17.29 3.44
C GLY A 268 13.21 -16.05 2.88
N ARG A 269 14.45 -15.79 3.30
CA ARG A 269 15.27 -14.67 2.81
C ARG A 269 15.60 -14.80 1.32
N GLU A 270 16.08 -15.95 0.89
CA GLU A 270 16.42 -16.22 -0.51
C GLU A 270 15.22 -15.96 -1.41
N LYS A 271 14.08 -16.59 -1.13
CA LYS A 271 12.84 -16.38 -1.89
C LYS A 271 12.40 -14.91 -1.89
N CYS A 272 12.46 -14.23 -0.75
CA CYS A 272 12.06 -12.83 -0.65
C CYS A 272 12.96 -11.92 -1.50
N LEU A 273 14.27 -12.07 -1.43
CA LEU A 273 15.21 -11.25 -2.20
C LEU A 273 15.22 -11.60 -3.69
N GLU A 274 14.86 -12.80 -4.07
CA GLU A 274 14.73 -13.20 -5.47
C GLU A 274 13.45 -12.67 -6.11
N GLU A 275 12.29 -12.78 -5.42
CA GLU A 275 10.98 -12.58 -6.04
C GLU A 275 10.25 -11.31 -5.56
N HIS A 276 10.61 -10.74 -4.39
CA HIS A 276 9.82 -9.71 -3.70
C HIS A 276 10.59 -8.42 -3.39
N THR A 277 11.40 -7.96 -4.35
CA THR A 277 12.06 -6.65 -4.28
C THR A 277 11.32 -5.60 -5.09
N TYR A 278 11.55 -4.30 -4.80
CA TYR A 278 10.99 -3.21 -5.62
C TYR A 278 11.46 -3.30 -7.07
N ASP A 279 12.65 -3.83 -7.31
CA ASP A 279 13.16 -4.09 -8.66
C ASP A 279 12.26 -5.08 -9.42
N ARG A 280 11.89 -6.19 -8.79
CA ARG A 280 10.95 -7.17 -9.36
C ARG A 280 9.56 -6.59 -9.58
N ARG A 281 9.09 -5.73 -8.68
CA ARG A 281 7.78 -5.07 -8.84
C ARG A 281 7.77 -4.12 -10.03
N VAL A 282 8.87 -3.37 -10.23
CA VAL A 282 9.00 -2.51 -11.40
C VAL A 282 9.06 -3.33 -12.68
N ASP A 283 9.76 -4.47 -12.71
CA ASP A 283 9.74 -5.37 -13.86
C ASP A 283 8.31 -5.82 -14.20
N GLN A 284 7.56 -6.31 -13.21
CA GLN A 284 6.16 -6.71 -13.36
C GLN A 284 5.26 -5.56 -13.84
N PHE A 285 5.45 -4.36 -13.30
CA PHE A 285 4.72 -3.17 -13.71
C PHE A 285 5.00 -2.82 -15.19
N LEU A 286 6.27 -2.83 -15.59
CA LEU A 286 6.67 -2.53 -16.96
C LEU A 286 6.21 -3.60 -17.95
N ASP A 287 6.22 -4.88 -17.58
CA ASP A 287 5.70 -5.98 -18.38
C ASP A 287 4.19 -5.82 -18.59
N HIS A 288 3.44 -5.51 -17.53
CA HIS A 288 2.00 -5.21 -17.65
C HIS A 288 1.74 -4.04 -18.60
N LEU A 289 2.50 -2.95 -18.50
CA LEU A 289 2.34 -1.82 -19.41
C LEU A 289 2.72 -2.14 -20.86
N ARG A 290 3.72 -2.99 -21.11
CA ARG A 290 4.08 -3.44 -22.46
C ARG A 290 2.97 -4.26 -23.09
N GLU A 291 2.34 -5.13 -22.33
CA GLU A 291 1.29 -6.03 -22.81
C GLU A 291 -0.08 -5.33 -22.95
N PHE A 292 -0.45 -4.52 -21.97
CA PHE A 292 -1.81 -3.97 -21.85
C PHE A 292 -1.88 -2.44 -21.91
N GLY A 293 -0.75 -1.72 -21.84
CA GLY A 293 -0.72 -0.27 -21.62
C GLY A 293 -1.50 0.57 -22.65
N ASN A 294 -1.63 0.09 -23.88
CA ASN A 294 -2.41 0.76 -24.92
C ASN A 294 -3.93 0.51 -24.83
N GLN A 295 -4.37 -0.39 -23.94
CA GLN A 295 -5.79 -0.71 -23.79
C GLN A 295 -6.48 0.32 -22.90
N LYS A 296 -7.62 0.81 -23.35
CA LYS A 296 -8.47 1.78 -22.63
C LYS A 296 -9.49 1.03 -21.78
N LEU A 297 -9.05 0.54 -20.62
CA LEU A 297 -9.80 -0.41 -19.80
C LEU A 297 -10.65 0.23 -18.72
N ALA A 298 -10.55 1.55 -18.49
CA ALA A 298 -11.30 2.23 -17.44
C ALA A 298 -12.81 2.00 -17.58
N PRO A 299 -13.48 1.34 -16.63
CA PRO A 299 -14.93 1.12 -16.69
C PRO A 299 -15.72 2.43 -16.79
N ALA A 300 -15.20 3.51 -16.21
CA ALA A 300 -15.83 4.83 -16.22
C ALA A 300 -15.96 5.48 -17.61
N ARG A 301 -15.19 5.01 -18.61
CA ARG A 301 -15.33 5.48 -20.01
C ARG A 301 -16.73 5.24 -20.58
N ARG A 302 -17.48 4.28 -20.02
CA ARG A 302 -18.86 3.95 -20.42
C ARG A 302 -19.91 4.58 -19.51
N TRP A 303 -19.49 5.39 -18.53
CA TRP A 303 -20.42 6.00 -17.57
C TRP A 303 -20.90 7.39 -18.05
N SER A 304 -22.05 7.81 -17.51
CA SER A 304 -22.49 9.20 -17.68
C SER A 304 -21.50 10.16 -17.00
N LYS A 305 -21.40 11.38 -17.51
CA LYS A 305 -20.59 12.44 -16.90
C LYS A 305 -20.99 12.71 -15.43
N SER A 306 -22.28 12.57 -15.11
CA SER A 306 -22.77 12.70 -13.72
C SER A 306 -22.22 11.61 -12.82
N ARG A 307 -22.19 10.36 -13.29
CA ARG A 307 -21.63 9.24 -12.54
C ARG A 307 -20.12 9.36 -12.34
N VAL A 308 -19.39 9.79 -13.37
CA VAL A 308 -17.95 10.10 -13.24
C VAL A 308 -17.75 11.22 -12.22
N GLY A 309 -18.49 12.34 -12.34
CA GLY A 309 -18.42 13.45 -11.39
C GLY A 309 -18.71 13.04 -9.94
N LEU A 310 -19.67 12.13 -9.75
CA LEU A 310 -19.98 11.58 -8.42
C LEU A 310 -18.77 10.84 -7.81
N MET A 311 -17.97 10.14 -8.60
CA MET A 311 -16.77 9.46 -8.12
C MET A 311 -15.70 10.47 -7.67
N TYR A 312 -15.53 11.58 -8.38
CA TYR A 312 -14.64 12.66 -7.94
C TYR A 312 -15.10 13.27 -6.61
N VAL A 313 -16.42 13.50 -6.45
CA VAL A 313 -16.97 13.99 -5.18
C VAL A 313 -16.71 12.99 -4.04
N ASP A 314 -16.95 11.69 -4.25
CA ASP A 314 -16.71 10.64 -3.25
C ASP A 314 -15.21 10.57 -2.90
N PHE A 315 -14.33 10.68 -3.88
CA PHE A 315 -12.88 10.68 -3.67
C PHE A 315 -12.44 11.86 -2.79
N PHE A 316 -12.73 13.10 -3.18
CA PHE A 316 -12.32 14.28 -2.42
C PHE A 316 -12.98 14.37 -1.05
N ALA A 317 -14.24 13.97 -0.92
CA ALA A 317 -14.93 13.90 0.38
C ALA A 317 -14.28 12.89 1.32
N ALA A 318 -13.84 11.74 0.82
CA ALA A 318 -13.17 10.71 1.61
C ALA A 318 -11.78 11.16 2.08
N HIS A 319 -11.06 11.91 1.25
CA HIS A 319 -9.74 12.45 1.56
C HIS A 319 -9.77 13.77 2.37
N GLY A 320 -10.94 14.23 2.80
CA GLY A 320 -11.07 15.43 3.64
C GLY A 320 -10.81 16.73 2.88
N VAL A 321 -11.12 16.79 1.59
CA VAL A 321 -10.98 18.00 0.74
C VAL A 321 -12.36 18.46 0.25
N PRO A 322 -13.24 18.97 1.15
CA PRO A 322 -14.63 19.31 0.80
C PRO A 322 -14.75 20.44 -0.23
N SER A 323 -13.76 21.34 -0.31
CA SER A 323 -13.73 22.40 -1.33
C SER A 323 -13.64 21.83 -2.76
N CYS A 324 -12.74 20.85 -2.99
CA CYS A 324 -12.63 20.16 -4.27
C CYS A 324 -13.87 19.30 -4.54
N ALA A 325 -14.40 18.58 -3.53
CA ALA A 325 -15.66 17.85 -3.64
C ALA A 325 -16.81 18.78 -4.08
N GLN A 326 -16.91 19.99 -3.51
CA GLN A 326 -17.91 20.99 -3.87
C GLN A 326 -17.72 21.52 -5.31
N ALA A 327 -16.49 21.78 -5.71
CA ALA A 327 -16.20 22.21 -7.08
C ALA A 327 -16.63 21.14 -8.10
N GLN A 328 -16.33 19.87 -7.83
CA GLN A 328 -16.76 18.76 -8.66
C GLN A 328 -18.28 18.59 -8.68
N PHE A 329 -18.94 18.69 -7.53
CA PHE A 329 -20.39 18.61 -7.44
C PHE A 329 -21.10 19.65 -8.32
N ARG A 330 -20.66 20.91 -8.27
CA ARG A 330 -21.25 22.00 -9.08
C ARG A 330 -21.19 21.73 -10.60
N ARG A 331 -20.24 20.92 -11.09
CA ARG A 331 -20.06 20.63 -12.50
C ARG A 331 -21.10 19.68 -13.08
N PHE A 332 -21.67 18.79 -12.26
CA PHE A 332 -22.66 17.82 -12.71
C PHE A 332 -24.02 17.94 -12.02
N ALA A 333 -24.15 18.73 -10.97
CA ALA A 333 -25.41 18.93 -10.26
C ALA A 333 -26.53 19.33 -11.24
N GLY A 334 -27.68 18.66 -11.14
CA GLY A 334 -28.82 18.84 -12.05
C GLY A 334 -28.76 18.03 -13.34
N ARG A 335 -27.68 17.32 -13.63
CA ARG A 335 -27.57 16.48 -14.85
C ARG A 335 -28.01 15.03 -14.67
N GLY A 336 -28.25 14.59 -13.42
CA GLY A 336 -28.76 13.27 -13.07
C GLY A 336 -29.29 13.33 -11.63
N PHE A 337 -30.57 12.99 -11.44
CA PHE A 337 -31.23 13.16 -10.13
C PHE A 337 -30.59 12.29 -9.05
N SER A 338 -30.37 11.00 -9.32
CA SER A 338 -29.77 10.05 -8.36
C SER A 338 -28.36 10.47 -7.95
N GLU A 339 -27.49 10.76 -8.92
CA GLU A 339 -26.11 11.19 -8.69
C GLU A 339 -26.03 12.55 -7.98
N THR A 340 -26.96 13.45 -8.30
CA THR A 340 -27.04 14.77 -7.63
C THR A 340 -27.39 14.59 -6.16
N MET A 341 -28.38 13.76 -5.81
CA MET A 341 -28.75 13.49 -4.42
C MET A 341 -27.65 12.79 -3.64
N GLN A 342 -26.99 11.80 -4.26
CA GLN A 342 -25.85 11.12 -3.63
C GLN A 342 -24.67 12.07 -3.42
N GLY A 343 -24.33 12.89 -4.41
CA GLY A 343 -23.27 13.88 -4.33
C GLY A 343 -23.52 14.94 -3.25
N ALA A 344 -24.75 15.44 -3.13
CA ALA A 344 -25.14 16.36 -2.07
C ALA A 344 -24.97 15.74 -0.68
N THR A 345 -25.36 14.47 -0.52
CA THR A 345 -25.19 13.74 0.75
C THR A 345 -23.73 13.56 1.12
N LEU A 346 -22.88 13.18 0.18
CA LEU A 346 -21.43 13.04 0.39
C LEU A 346 -20.78 14.36 0.77
N LEU A 347 -21.13 15.43 0.07
CA LEU A 347 -20.65 16.79 0.34
C LEU A 347 -21.03 17.28 1.73
N ALA A 348 -22.29 17.09 2.13
CA ALA A 348 -22.75 17.47 3.46
C ALA A 348 -21.97 16.74 4.56
N LYS A 349 -21.72 15.43 4.40
CA LYS A 349 -20.91 14.64 5.34
C LYS A 349 -19.45 15.14 5.42
N ALA A 350 -18.85 15.49 4.27
CA ALA A 350 -17.50 16.00 4.23
C ALA A 350 -17.34 17.32 4.99
N TRP A 351 -18.25 18.26 4.77
CA TRP A 351 -18.26 19.54 5.50
C TRP A 351 -18.52 19.38 6.99
N MET A 352 -19.44 18.49 7.39
CA MET A 352 -19.69 18.20 8.82
C MET A 352 -18.43 17.65 9.51
N LYS A 353 -17.71 16.73 8.84
CA LYS A 353 -16.46 16.18 9.37
C LYS A 353 -15.39 17.26 9.55
N GLU A 354 -15.22 18.14 8.56
CA GLU A 354 -14.25 19.25 8.67
C GLU A 354 -14.60 20.23 9.78
N LEU A 355 -15.87 20.59 9.91
CA LEU A 355 -16.32 21.46 11.00
C LEU A 355 -16.11 20.84 12.40
N SER A 356 -16.28 19.53 12.53
CA SER A 356 -16.02 18.81 13.79
C SER A 356 -14.53 18.82 14.15
N LEU A 357 -13.64 18.65 13.16
CA LEU A 357 -12.18 18.70 13.38
C LEU A 357 -11.72 20.09 13.78
N ARG A 358 -12.26 21.14 13.17
CA ARG A 358 -11.93 22.54 13.53
C ARG A 358 -12.36 22.89 14.95
N ARG A 359 -13.49 22.38 15.43
CA ARG A 359 -13.97 22.57 16.82
C ARG A 359 -13.15 21.80 17.84
N GLY A 360 -12.64 20.63 17.51
CA GLY A 360 -11.78 19.83 18.38
C GLY A 360 -10.36 20.38 18.56
N ASN A 361 -9.87 21.21 17.62
CA ASN A 361 -8.55 21.85 17.70
C ASN A 361 -8.57 23.25 18.33
N SER A 362 -9.73 23.76 18.71
CA SER A 362 -9.90 25.08 19.34
C SER A 362 -10.24 25.00 20.86
N GLY A 363 -10.09 23.85 21.47
CA GLY A 363 -10.14 23.58 22.91
C GLY A 363 -8.82 22.98 23.36
#